data_a83653c306c6f74439327204201f2eef
#
_entry.id   a83653c306c6f74439327204201f2eef
#
_cell.length_a   1.000
_cell.length_b   1.000
_cell.length_c   1.000
_cell.angle_alpha   90.00
_cell.angle_beta   90.00
_cell.angle_gamma   90.00
#
_symmetry.space_group_name_H-M   'P 1'
#
loop_
_entity.id
_entity.type
_entity.pdbx_description
1 polymer ?
#
loop_
_entity_poly.entity_id
_entity_poly.type
_entity_poly.pdbx_seq_one_letter_code
_entity_poly.pdbx_strand_id
1 'polypeptide(L)'
;MAFLSTPNLAPPLAAPLRAVLWAQWRIVRNFYPRSNRLATAFATLLTVFWYALWTVLAVFVAGILRHPPANLDLPNLLSNGLLLVLAYWQLVPLILVSSGMSLDLRRLAVYPFSSGQLFWMEVLLRITVSLEMLIVLLGATVGLIANPENTGWGALSLLPFVLLNLLVGVAVKDLLTRLLAQRGWRELVVLLFVSLAAMPQYVSAFGMPAWVGSLIRMAPPVWLPWSATARLLLGQPTAFSIAIVCGWSIAAYGFARWQFSRSLSFDRDETKAAEEAGARSGLIEYFYCLPRRFLNDPLAALIEKELRFLSRAPRFRLVFLMGFSFGLMIWLPIAMGRLGPGSRTGFLADNFLTVVCIYALTLLAEVAFWNHLGFDRAAAQLYFLAPISYRSVIVAKNLAGFAFLLLELAAVFLVMAGLRLPLHFGQFVEAAAVTLVLGLFLASVGNAGSTLYPRPVDPSQSWRSSSAGRFHTLLLVFYPLASAPILLAYAARHLLESTLAFYGVLLVGVGVGWVIYQMVLNFAAGRAERDREKIIAALSATAGPVAS
;
A
#
# COMPACT_ATOMS: atom_id res chain seq x y z
N MET A 1 9.90 50.47 18.06
CA MET A 1 8.59 49.90 18.48
C MET A 1 8.85 48.51 19.00
N ALA A 2 8.82 48.36 20.32
CA ALA A 2 9.06 47.09 21.00
C ALA A 2 7.80 46.23 20.88
N PHE A 3 7.88 45.14 20.17
CA PHE A 3 6.86 44.07 20.22
C PHE A 3 6.91 43.44 21.61
N LEU A 4 5.93 43.75 22.42
CA LEU A 4 5.65 43.11 23.68
C LEU A 4 5.53 41.61 23.46
N SER A 5 6.47 40.84 23.97
CA SER A 5 6.40 39.37 24.07
C SER A 5 5.29 39.04 25.06
N THR A 6 4.08 38.79 24.56
CA THR A 6 3.04 38.14 25.37
C THR A 6 3.57 36.77 25.79
N PRO A 7 3.51 36.40 27.07
CA PRO A 7 3.90 35.07 27.50
C PRO A 7 2.99 34.04 26.78
N ASN A 8 3.61 33.12 26.05
CA ASN A 8 2.93 31.98 25.38
C ASN A 8 2.25 31.11 26.45
N LEU A 9 1.06 31.52 26.89
CA LEU A 9 0.16 30.65 27.66
C LEU A 9 -0.43 29.60 26.72
N ALA A 10 0.39 28.60 26.40
CA ALA A 10 -0.13 27.44 25.72
C ALA A 10 -1.27 26.82 26.57
N PRO A 11 -2.45 26.57 26.02
CA PRO A 11 -3.57 26.05 26.79
C PRO A 11 -3.19 24.70 27.44
N PRO A 12 -3.75 24.38 28.62
CA PRO A 12 -3.46 23.12 29.31
C PRO A 12 -3.78 21.95 28.38
N LEU A 13 -2.95 20.93 28.35
CA LEU A 13 -2.97 19.77 27.42
C LEU A 13 -4.35 19.10 27.31
N ALA A 14 -5.18 19.13 28.35
CA ALA A 14 -6.47 18.44 28.41
C ALA A 14 -7.51 18.95 27.38
N ALA A 15 -7.62 20.27 27.18
CA ALA A 15 -8.60 20.84 26.29
C ALA A 15 -8.30 20.55 24.80
N PRO A 16 -7.06 20.85 24.30
CA PRO A 16 -6.72 20.54 22.91
C PRO A 16 -6.67 19.04 22.63
N LEU A 17 -6.26 18.20 23.58
CA LEU A 17 -6.29 16.76 23.44
C LEU A 17 -7.71 16.24 23.23
N ARG A 18 -8.68 16.69 24.02
CA ARG A 18 -10.10 16.32 23.87
C ARG A 18 -10.63 16.73 22.50
N ALA A 19 -10.27 17.91 22.01
CA ALA A 19 -10.68 18.37 20.68
C ALA A 19 -10.09 17.51 19.56
N VAL A 20 -8.80 17.15 19.66
CA VAL A 20 -8.11 16.28 18.69
C VAL A 20 -8.69 14.86 18.69
N LEU A 21 -8.92 14.26 19.86
CA LEU A 21 -9.56 12.94 19.97
C LEU A 21 -10.99 12.96 19.42
N TRP A 22 -11.75 14.03 19.67
CA TRP A 22 -13.09 14.20 19.11
C TRP A 22 -13.05 14.35 17.59
N ALA A 23 -12.09 15.12 17.06
CA ALA A 23 -11.89 15.26 15.62
C ALA A 23 -11.51 13.90 14.98
N GLN A 24 -10.60 13.15 15.59
CA GLN A 24 -10.22 11.81 15.14
C GLN A 24 -11.43 10.86 15.13
N TRP A 25 -12.22 10.87 16.23
CA TRP A 25 -13.46 10.08 16.29
C TRP A 25 -14.44 10.45 15.16
N ARG A 26 -14.60 11.74 14.88
CA ARG A 26 -15.43 12.19 13.76
C ARG A 26 -14.91 11.78 12.39
N ILE A 27 -13.61 11.80 12.18
CA ILE A 27 -12.97 11.32 10.94
C ILE A 27 -13.28 9.84 10.75
N VAL A 28 -13.05 9.01 11.76
CA VAL A 28 -13.34 7.56 11.71
C VAL A 28 -14.83 7.30 11.47
N ARG A 29 -15.70 8.00 12.21
CA ARG A 29 -17.16 7.87 12.08
C ARG A 29 -17.69 8.30 10.70
N ASN A 30 -17.10 9.33 10.10
CA ASN A 30 -17.52 9.87 8.81
C ASN A 30 -16.76 9.26 7.63
N PHE A 31 -15.84 8.33 7.88
CA PHE A 31 -15.05 7.67 6.83
C PHE A 31 -15.93 6.87 5.87
N TYR A 32 -17.02 6.31 6.37
CA TYR A 32 -17.98 5.57 5.56
C TYR A 32 -19.05 6.51 5.01
N PRO A 33 -19.25 6.56 3.67
CA PRO A 33 -20.28 7.40 3.05
C PRO A 33 -21.67 6.95 3.47
N ARG A 34 -22.42 7.85 4.11
CA ARG A 34 -23.79 7.60 4.60
C ARG A 34 -24.84 7.45 3.48
N SER A 35 -24.46 7.69 2.23
CA SER A 35 -25.38 7.65 1.09
C SER A 35 -25.83 6.24 0.70
N ASN A 36 -25.11 5.19 1.13
CA ASN A 36 -25.46 3.80 0.82
C ASN A 36 -25.58 2.97 2.10
N ARG A 37 -26.83 2.72 2.54
CA ARG A 37 -27.13 1.96 3.77
C ARG A 37 -26.53 0.55 3.76
N LEU A 38 -26.55 -0.14 2.60
CA LEU A 38 -25.98 -1.49 2.46
C LEU A 38 -24.45 -1.48 2.62
N ALA A 39 -23.76 -0.53 1.98
CA ALA A 39 -22.31 -0.41 2.12
C ALA A 39 -21.91 -0.07 3.56
N THR A 40 -22.68 0.80 4.23
CA THR A 40 -22.43 1.14 5.64
C THR A 40 -22.68 -0.06 6.55
N ALA A 41 -23.77 -0.82 6.34
CA ALA A 41 -24.06 -2.02 7.11
C ALA A 41 -22.98 -3.09 6.92
N PHE A 42 -22.56 -3.34 5.68
CA PHE A 42 -21.47 -4.30 5.37
C PHE A 42 -20.14 -3.89 6.01
N ALA A 43 -19.77 -2.61 5.92
CA ALA A 43 -18.56 -2.10 6.55
C ALA A 43 -18.60 -2.21 8.08
N THR A 44 -19.76 -1.94 8.69
CA THR A 44 -19.95 -2.12 10.14
C THR A 44 -19.83 -3.59 10.53
N LEU A 45 -20.47 -4.49 9.77
CA LEU A 45 -20.39 -5.94 10.01
C LEU A 45 -18.92 -6.42 9.91
N LEU A 46 -18.20 -5.98 8.88
CA LEU A 46 -16.79 -6.33 8.71
C LEU A 46 -15.92 -5.81 9.87
N THR A 47 -16.18 -4.61 10.35
CA THR A 47 -15.50 -4.03 11.50
C THR A 47 -15.77 -4.83 12.79
N VAL A 48 -17.04 -5.17 13.04
CA VAL A 48 -17.43 -6.00 14.19
C VAL A 48 -16.77 -7.38 14.10
N PHE A 49 -16.81 -8.01 12.93
CA PHE A 49 -16.15 -9.29 12.69
C PHE A 49 -14.63 -9.22 12.95
N TRP A 50 -13.98 -8.15 12.47
CA TRP A 50 -12.55 -7.91 12.68
C TRP A 50 -12.20 -7.85 14.17
N TYR A 51 -12.91 -7.03 14.96
CA TYR A 51 -12.62 -6.94 16.40
C TYR A 51 -13.08 -8.18 17.18
N ALA A 52 -14.11 -8.88 16.73
CA ALA A 52 -14.50 -10.17 17.32
C ALA A 52 -13.37 -11.21 17.14
N LEU A 53 -12.72 -11.27 15.98
CA LEU A 53 -11.58 -12.15 15.74
C LEU A 53 -10.44 -11.88 16.73
N TRP A 54 -10.08 -10.61 16.95
CA TRP A 54 -9.04 -10.23 17.91
C TRP A 54 -9.44 -10.51 19.35
N THR A 55 -10.72 -10.37 19.68
CA THR A 55 -11.26 -10.73 21.00
C THR A 55 -11.19 -12.24 21.24
N VAL A 56 -11.54 -13.07 20.26
CA VAL A 56 -11.38 -14.53 20.34
C VAL A 56 -9.93 -14.90 20.55
N LEU A 57 -9.01 -14.28 19.81
CA LEU A 57 -7.56 -14.49 20.01
C LEU A 57 -7.12 -14.09 21.42
N ALA A 58 -7.60 -12.97 21.94
CA ALA A 58 -7.29 -12.50 23.30
C ALA A 58 -7.79 -13.50 24.38
N VAL A 59 -9.01 -14.04 24.21
CA VAL A 59 -9.56 -15.08 25.11
C VAL A 59 -8.74 -16.37 25.01
N PHE A 60 -8.33 -16.76 23.82
CA PHE A 60 -7.48 -17.93 23.61
C PHE A 60 -6.10 -17.76 24.32
N VAL A 61 -5.46 -16.60 24.15
CA VAL A 61 -4.21 -16.25 24.83
C VAL A 61 -4.41 -16.26 26.36
N ALA A 62 -5.50 -15.68 26.84
CA ALA A 62 -5.83 -15.69 28.28
C ALA A 62 -5.99 -17.11 28.81
N GLY A 63 -6.65 -18.00 28.06
CA GLY A 63 -6.83 -19.42 28.44
C GLY A 63 -5.50 -20.17 28.55
N ILE A 64 -4.61 -20.02 27.57
CA ILE A 64 -3.29 -20.65 27.58
C ILE A 64 -2.44 -20.13 28.75
N LEU A 65 -2.46 -18.82 29.00
CA LEU A 65 -1.63 -18.23 30.07
C LEU A 65 -2.18 -18.51 31.50
N ARG A 66 -3.49 -18.75 31.60
CA ARG A 66 -4.13 -19.16 32.86
C ARG A 66 -3.74 -20.59 33.27
N HIS A 67 -3.75 -21.51 32.30
CA HIS A 67 -3.44 -22.94 32.52
C HIS A 67 -2.47 -23.39 31.41
N PRO A 68 -1.17 -23.07 31.57
CA PRO A 68 -0.20 -23.42 30.52
C PRO A 68 -0.02 -24.95 30.50
N PRO A 69 -0.07 -25.58 29.31
CA PRO A 69 0.27 -26.99 29.16
C PRO A 69 1.69 -27.26 29.63
N ALA A 70 1.89 -28.38 30.33
CA ALA A 70 3.18 -28.75 30.96
C ALA A 70 4.35 -28.89 29.95
N ASN A 71 4.05 -29.13 28.69
CA ASN A 71 5.03 -29.26 27.60
C ASN A 71 5.37 -27.92 26.92
N LEU A 72 4.79 -26.79 27.37
CA LEU A 72 4.96 -25.50 26.76
C LEU A 72 6.08 -24.71 27.45
N ASP A 73 7.07 -24.28 26.66
CA ASP A 73 8.12 -23.37 27.16
C ASP A 73 7.55 -21.94 27.23
N LEU A 74 6.96 -21.61 28.38
CA LEU A 74 6.26 -20.36 28.62
C LEU A 74 7.16 -19.11 28.45
N PRO A 75 8.42 -19.06 28.88
CA PRO A 75 9.35 -17.98 28.65
C PRO A 75 9.57 -17.68 27.17
N ASN A 76 9.81 -18.69 26.36
CA ASN A 76 10.03 -18.53 24.91
C ASN A 76 8.74 -18.18 24.20
N LEU A 77 7.60 -18.75 24.59
CA LEU A 77 6.29 -18.41 24.03
C LEU A 77 5.96 -16.94 24.27
N LEU A 78 6.10 -16.45 25.50
CA LEU A 78 5.84 -15.05 25.83
C LEU A 78 6.80 -14.09 25.12
N SER A 79 8.09 -14.43 25.08
CA SER A 79 9.08 -13.62 24.38
C SER A 79 8.77 -13.49 22.89
N ASN A 80 8.49 -14.61 22.22
CA ASN A 80 8.14 -14.62 20.80
C ASN A 80 6.77 -13.97 20.54
N GLY A 81 5.79 -14.16 21.44
CA GLY A 81 4.50 -13.50 21.37
C GLY A 81 4.63 -11.97 21.47
N LEU A 82 5.44 -11.46 22.41
CA LEU A 82 5.71 -10.03 22.54
C LEU A 82 6.51 -9.47 21.35
N LEU A 83 7.41 -10.26 20.75
CA LEU A 83 8.08 -9.89 19.49
C LEU A 83 7.07 -9.75 18.33
N LEU A 84 6.12 -10.68 18.22
CA LEU A 84 5.05 -10.59 17.21
C LEU A 84 4.16 -9.37 17.44
N VAL A 85 3.82 -9.06 18.71
CA VAL A 85 3.09 -7.84 19.06
C VAL A 85 3.87 -6.60 18.66
N LEU A 86 5.17 -6.53 18.94
CA LEU A 86 6.04 -5.42 18.54
C LEU A 86 6.08 -5.30 17.01
N ALA A 87 6.30 -6.40 16.29
CA ALA A 87 6.35 -6.40 14.83
C ALA A 87 5.02 -5.93 14.22
N TYR A 88 3.90 -6.46 14.67
CA TYR A 88 2.57 -6.03 14.24
C TYR A 88 2.35 -4.54 14.49
N TRP A 89 2.71 -4.05 15.70
CA TRP A 89 2.52 -2.66 16.09
C TRP A 89 3.32 -1.68 15.23
N GLN A 90 4.46 -2.11 14.71
CA GLN A 90 5.26 -1.29 13.80
C GLN A 90 4.80 -1.39 12.33
N LEU A 91 4.41 -2.58 11.88
CA LEU A 91 4.10 -2.82 10.46
C LEU A 91 2.69 -2.39 10.07
N VAL A 92 1.66 -2.73 10.87
CA VAL A 92 0.26 -2.49 10.48
C VAL A 92 -0.11 -1.01 10.43
N PRO A 93 0.26 -0.17 11.42
CA PRO A 93 0.04 1.26 11.31
C PRO A 93 0.72 1.92 10.11
N LEU A 94 1.84 1.38 9.63
CA LEU A 94 2.51 1.88 8.42
C LEU A 94 1.65 1.65 7.17
N ILE A 95 1.00 0.50 7.09
CA ILE A 95 0.07 0.17 6.01
C ILE A 95 -1.19 1.06 6.12
N LEU A 96 -1.70 1.29 7.32
CA LEU A 96 -2.91 2.07 7.58
C LEU A 96 -2.71 3.60 7.47
N VAL A 97 -1.54 4.12 7.80
CA VAL A 97 -1.21 5.56 7.63
C VAL A 97 -1.39 6.00 6.18
N SER A 98 -1.14 5.10 5.24
CA SER A 98 -1.39 5.37 3.82
C SER A 98 -2.88 5.48 3.49
N SER A 99 -3.79 4.99 4.34
CA SER A 99 -5.25 5.02 4.12
C SER A 99 -5.91 6.37 4.43
N GLY A 100 -5.19 7.33 5.02
CA GLY A 100 -5.72 8.67 5.34
C GLY A 100 -6.73 8.72 6.49
N MET A 101 -6.83 7.65 7.30
CA MET A 101 -7.73 7.60 8.47
C MET A 101 -7.19 8.30 9.72
N SER A 102 -5.93 8.75 9.71
CA SER A 102 -5.32 9.45 10.83
C SER A 102 -5.24 10.95 10.58
N LEU A 103 -5.50 11.75 11.63
CA LEU A 103 -5.33 13.19 11.59
C LEU A 103 -3.84 13.53 11.39
N ASP A 104 -3.55 14.42 10.43
CA ASP A 104 -2.19 14.94 10.23
C ASP A 104 -1.93 16.09 11.18
N LEU A 105 -1.21 15.81 12.29
CA LEU A 105 -0.90 16.80 13.30
C LEU A 105 0.07 17.90 12.83
N ARG A 106 0.78 17.70 11.71
CA ARG A 106 1.64 18.73 11.12
C ARG A 106 0.84 19.97 10.74
N ARG A 107 -0.41 19.80 10.28
CA ARG A 107 -1.32 20.91 9.97
C ARG A 107 -1.73 21.69 11.21
N LEU A 108 -1.66 21.08 12.39
CA LEU A 108 -1.92 21.76 13.64
C LEU A 108 -0.72 22.59 14.14
N ALA A 109 0.45 22.46 13.51
CA ALA A 109 1.63 23.27 13.82
C ALA A 109 1.43 24.78 13.51
N VAL A 110 0.40 25.13 12.73
CA VAL A 110 0.00 26.53 12.49
C VAL A 110 -0.67 27.16 13.73
N TYR A 111 -1.25 26.34 14.59
CA TYR A 111 -1.88 26.79 15.83
C TYR A 111 -0.84 26.93 16.96
N PRO A 112 -1.12 27.71 18.02
CA PRO A 112 -0.18 27.98 19.09
C PRO A 112 0.02 26.80 20.05
N PHE A 113 0.38 25.63 19.52
CA PHE A 113 0.74 24.45 20.28
C PHE A 113 2.25 24.34 20.43
N SER A 114 2.71 23.95 21.62
CA SER A 114 4.12 23.65 21.80
C SER A 114 4.46 22.31 21.08
N SER A 115 5.71 22.20 20.62
CA SER A 115 6.19 20.95 19.99
C SER A 115 6.06 19.72 20.90
N GLY A 116 6.10 19.93 22.23
CA GLY A 116 5.86 18.89 23.24
C GLY A 116 4.41 18.42 23.28
N GLN A 117 3.46 19.36 23.20
CA GLN A 117 2.04 19.03 23.17
C GLN A 117 1.68 18.25 21.90
N LEU A 118 2.16 18.69 20.73
CA LEU A 118 1.94 17.99 19.47
C LEU A 118 2.54 16.57 19.50
N PHE A 119 3.72 16.40 20.07
CA PHE A 119 4.34 15.09 20.22
C PHE A 119 3.49 14.13 21.06
N TRP A 120 3.03 14.55 22.25
CA TRP A 120 2.20 13.71 23.09
C TRP A 120 0.82 13.43 22.49
N MET A 121 0.25 14.38 21.73
CA MET A 121 -0.96 14.14 20.95
C MET A 121 -0.74 13.05 19.90
N GLU A 122 0.41 13.06 19.19
CA GLU A 122 0.75 12.01 18.22
C GLU A 122 0.87 10.64 18.88
N VAL A 123 1.55 10.56 20.05
CA VAL A 123 1.68 9.31 20.81
C VAL A 123 0.30 8.77 21.22
N LEU A 124 -0.58 9.63 21.73
CA LEU A 124 -1.92 9.23 22.19
C LEU A 124 -2.84 8.84 21.02
N LEU A 125 -2.76 9.53 19.88
CA LEU A 125 -3.50 9.13 18.69
C LEU A 125 -3.11 7.74 18.19
N ARG A 126 -1.87 7.29 18.44
CA ARG A 126 -1.42 5.94 18.11
C ARG A 126 -2.19 4.85 18.86
N ILE A 127 -2.69 5.12 20.04
CA ILE A 127 -3.52 4.18 20.81
C ILE A 127 -4.78 3.82 20.00
N THR A 128 -5.41 4.79 19.34
CA THR A 128 -6.65 4.57 18.57
C THR A 128 -6.45 3.74 17.32
N VAL A 129 -5.23 3.67 16.80
CA VAL A 129 -4.89 2.93 15.57
C VAL A 129 -4.39 1.51 15.88
N SER A 130 -4.12 1.19 17.12
CA SER A 130 -3.51 -0.09 17.53
C SER A 130 -4.36 -0.83 18.57
N LEU A 131 -5.68 -0.69 18.51
CA LEU A 131 -6.63 -1.29 19.45
C LEU A 131 -6.55 -2.82 19.46
N GLU A 132 -6.25 -3.46 18.33
CA GLU A 132 -6.15 -4.90 18.20
C GLU A 132 -5.10 -5.49 19.16
N MET A 133 -3.92 -4.89 19.17
CA MET A 133 -2.84 -5.37 20.05
C MET A 133 -3.13 -5.09 21.52
N LEU A 134 -3.82 -4.00 21.84
CA LEU A 134 -4.27 -3.72 23.20
C LEU A 134 -5.28 -4.77 23.70
N ILE A 135 -6.18 -5.23 22.84
CA ILE A 135 -7.13 -6.31 23.15
C ILE A 135 -6.37 -7.60 23.46
N VAL A 136 -5.38 -7.98 22.66
CA VAL A 136 -4.56 -9.18 22.87
C VAL A 136 -3.74 -9.07 24.15
N LEU A 137 -3.09 -7.93 24.39
CA LEU A 137 -2.32 -7.70 25.63
C LEU A 137 -3.21 -7.67 26.86
N LEU A 138 -4.45 -7.16 26.75
CA LEU A 138 -5.44 -7.25 27.82
C LEU A 138 -5.79 -8.71 28.14
N GLY A 139 -6.02 -9.54 27.12
CA GLY A 139 -6.21 -10.97 27.27
C GLY A 139 -5.02 -11.64 27.98
N ALA A 140 -3.79 -11.33 27.56
CA ALA A 140 -2.59 -11.81 28.20
C ALA A 140 -2.51 -11.37 29.68
N THR A 141 -2.83 -10.11 29.98
CA THR A 141 -2.88 -9.58 31.35
C THR A 141 -3.86 -10.36 32.20
N VAL A 142 -5.09 -10.56 31.71
CA VAL A 142 -6.15 -11.31 32.42
C VAL A 142 -5.72 -12.75 32.66
N GLY A 143 -5.13 -13.43 31.67
CA GLY A 143 -4.65 -14.80 31.79
C GLY A 143 -3.54 -14.94 32.83
N LEU A 144 -2.56 -14.02 32.84
CA LEU A 144 -1.45 -14.02 33.79
C LEU A 144 -1.88 -13.72 35.24
N ILE A 145 -2.83 -12.79 35.43
CA ILE A 145 -3.38 -12.49 36.77
C ILE A 145 -4.22 -13.66 37.29
N ALA A 146 -4.94 -14.36 36.40
CA ALA A 146 -5.76 -15.51 36.73
C ALA A 146 -4.96 -16.81 36.92
N ASN A 147 -3.66 -16.80 36.61
CA ASN A 147 -2.78 -17.95 36.79
C ASN A 147 -2.34 -18.02 38.29
N PRO A 148 -2.68 -19.10 39.04
CA PRO A 148 -2.35 -19.21 40.45
C PRO A 148 -0.84 -19.32 40.72
N GLU A 149 -0.05 -19.73 39.74
CA GLU A 149 1.42 -19.87 39.87
C GLU A 149 2.15 -18.53 39.62
N ASN A 150 1.45 -17.50 39.16
CA ASN A 150 2.05 -16.21 38.86
C ASN A 150 1.66 -15.14 39.88
N THR A 151 2.60 -14.30 40.26
CA THR A 151 2.39 -13.23 41.28
C THR A 151 1.47 -12.09 40.79
N GLY A 152 1.02 -12.09 39.54
CA GLY A 152 0.13 -11.06 38.94
C GLY A 152 0.77 -9.69 38.76
N TRP A 153 1.71 -9.30 39.64
CA TRP A 153 2.43 -8.00 39.55
C TRP A 153 3.25 -7.84 38.27
N GLY A 154 3.69 -8.97 37.70
CA GLY A 154 4.40 -8.99 36.41
C GLY A 154 3.62 -8.33 35.28
N ALA A 155 2.29 -8.36 35.32
CA ALA A 155 1.43 -7.73 34.33
C ALA A 155 1.65 -6.21 34.21
N LEU A 156 2.12 -5.53 35.26
CA LEU A 156 2.46 -4.10 35.20
C LEU A 156 3.60 -3.81 34.22
N SER A 157 4.47 -4.77 33.92
CA SER A 157 5.56 -4.61 32.95
C SER A 157 5.06 -4.43 31.51
N LEU A 158 3.79 -4.73 31.22
CA LEU A 158 3.17 -4.44 29.94
C LEU A 158 2.97 -2.93 29.70
N LEU A 159 2.80 -2.12 30.76
CA LEU A 159 2.64 -0.67 30.60
C LEU A 159 3.85 -0.01 29.94
N PRO A 160 5.09 -0.17 30.45
CA PRO A 160 6.27 0.36 29.78
C PRO A 160 6.51 -0.29 28.40
N PHE A 161 6.13 -1.55 28.20
CA PHE A 161 6.22 -2.21 26.89
C PHE A 161 5.24 -1.59 25.88
N VAL A 162 4.00 -1.27 26.27
CA VAL A 162 3.04 -0.55 25.44
C VAL A 162 3.56 0.84 25.10
N LEU A 163 4.07 1.58 26.10
CA LEU A 163 4.64 2.91 25.88
C LEU A 163 5.82 2.86 24.91
N LEU A 164 6.73 1.90 25.08
CA LEU A 164 7.84 1.67 24.15
C LEU A 164 7.33 1.46 22.71
N ASN A 165 6.32 0.62 22.52
CA ASN A 165 5.77 0.35 21.19
C ASN A 165 5.12 1.59 20.56
N LEU A 166 4.40 2.40 21.34
CA LEU A 166 3.81 3.65 20.90
C LEU A 166 4.90 4.65 20.45
N LEU A 167 5.96 4.80 21.27
CA LEU A 167 7.07 5.70 20.96
C LEU A 167 7.84 5.26 19.71
N VAL A 168 8.18 3.98 19.62
CA VAL A 168 8.83 3.42 18.41
C VAL A 168 7.93 3.59 17.18
N GLY A 169 6.62 3.38 17.33
CA GLY A 169 5.66 3.57 16.24
C GLY A 169 5.63 5.02 15.72
N VAL A 170 5.68 6.02 16.59
CA VAL A 170 5.80 7.43 16.17
C VAL A 170 7.11 7.66 15.43
N ALA A 171 8.23 7.18 15.98
CA ALA A 171 9.54 7.35 15.37
C ALA A 171 9.64 6.70 13.99
N VAL A 172 9.17 5.45 13.86
CA VAL A 172 9.19 4.69 12.60
C VAL A 172 8.29 5.34 11.55
N LYS A 173 7.09 5.82 11.94
CA LYS A 173 6.21 6.57 11.03
C LYS A 173 6.91 7.80 10.47
N ASP A 174 7.47 8.65 11.35
CA ASP A 174 8.10 9.90 10.93
C ASP A 174 9.36 9.66 10.11
N LEU A 175 10.16 8.66 10.47
CA LEU A 175 11.30 8.21 9.68
C LEU A 175 10.85 7.76 8.27
N LEU A 176 9.84 6.89 8.23
CA LEU A 176 9.35 6.33 6.96
C LEU A 176 8.73 7.40 6.07
N THR A 177 7.96 8.33 6.64
CA THR A 177 7.38 9.45 5.89
C THR A 177 8.48 10.27 5.22
N ARG A 178 9.60 10.52 5.91
CA ARG A 178 10.75 11.24 5.34
C ARG A 178 11.50 10.41 4.29
N LEU A 179 11.72 9.11 4.55
CA LEU A 179 12.37 8.23 3.57
C LEU A 179 11.53 8.09 2.30
N LEU A 180 10.20 7.98 2.45
CA LEU A 180 9.28 7.91 1.32
C LEU A 180 9.17 9.24 0.55
N ALA A 181 9.48 10.38 1.17
CA ALA A 181 9.58 11.66 0.49
C ALA A 181 10.86 11.77 -0.35
N GLN A 182 11.95 11.13 0.07
CA GLN A 182 13.22 11.18 -0.64
C GLN A 182 13.24 10.26 -1.86
N ARG A 183 13.73 10.78 -2.99
CA ARG A 183 13.90 10.03 -4.23
C ARG A 183 15.01 8.98 -4.04
N GLY A 184 14.74 7.74 -4.45
CA GLY A 184 15.66 6.60 -4.29
C GLY A 184 15.41 5.79 -3.01
N TRP A 185 15.24 6.43 -1.85
CA TRP A 185 14.89 5.73 -0.62
C TRP A 185 13.47 5.16 -0.66
N ARG A 186 12.56 5.84 -1.36
CA ARG A 186 11.18 5.36 -1.53
C ARG A 186 11.12 4.00 -2.21
N GLU A 187 11.82 3.86 -3.34
CA GLU A 187 11.84 2.61 -4.10
C GLU A 187 12.46 1.48 -3.27
N LEU A 188 13.53 1.77 -2.53
CA LEU A 188 14.19 0.80 -1.66
C LEU A 188 13.31 0.38 -0.49
N VAL A 189 12.62 1.31 0.16
CA VAL A 189 11.70 1.01 1.27
C VAL A 189 10.54 0.15 0.77
N VAL A 190 9.94 0.47 -0.38
CA VAL A 190 8.87 -0.33 -0.96
C VAL A 190 9.36 -1.73 -1.30
N LEU A 191 10.54 -1.85 -1.94
CA LEU A 191 11.14 -3.15 -2.25
C LEU A 191 11.38 -3.98 -0.99
N LEU A 192 11.86 -3.35 0.08
CA LEU A 192 12.04 -4.01 1.38
C LEU A 192 10.72 -4.54 1.94
N PHE A 193 9.64 -3.73 1.92
CA PHE A 193 8.32 -4.17 2.38
C PHE A 193 7.76 -5.31 1.54
N VAL A 194 7.90 -5.22 0.23
CA VAL A 194 7.49 -6.28 -0.70
C VAL A 194 8.25 -7.57 -0.42
N SER A 195 9.58 -7.49 -0.25
CA SER A 195 10.42 -8.65 0.09
C SER A 195 10.03 -9.27 1.42
N LEU A 196 9.74 -8.45 2.42
CA LEU A 196 9.31 -8.94 3.74
C LEU A 196 7.92 -9.60 3.67
N ALA A 197 6.98 -9.04 2.90
CA ALA A 197 5.65 -9.60 2.71
C ALA A 197 5.68 -10.93 1.93
N ALA A 198 6.63 -11.09 1.01
CA ALA A 198 6.83 -12.32 0.25
C ALA A 198 7.66 -13.38 0.99
N MET A 199 8.30 -13.02 2.11
CA MET A 199 9.18 -13.92 2.87
C MET A 199 8.52 -15.25 3.27
N PRO A 200 7.25 -15.30 3.76
CA PRO A 200 6.60 -16.56 4.09
C PRO A 200 6.50 -17.53 2.90
N GLN A 201 6.22 -17.02 1.69
CA GLN A 201 6.17 -17.84 0.47
C GLN A 201 7.55 -18.37 0.10
N TYR A 202 8.60 -17.55 0.24
CA TYR A 202 9.98 -17.99 0.01
C TYR A 202 10.40 -19.07 1.00
N VAL A 203 10.08 -18.89 2.28
CA VAL A 203 10.39 -19.90 3.31
C VAL A 203 9.64 -21.21 3.06
N SER A 204 8.39 -21.15 2.62
CA SER A 204 7.63 -22.35 2.28
C SER A 204 8.18 -23.07 1.03
N ALA A 205 8.65 -22.32 0.03
CA ALA A 205 9.12 -22.86 -1.24
C ALA A 205 10.55 -23.39 -1.19
N PHE A 206 11.45 -22.70 -0.51
CA PHE A 206 12.89 -22.97 -0.50
C PHE A 206 13.39 -23.55 0.83
N GLY A 207 12.53 -23.59 1.84
CA GLY A 207 12.91 -23.89 3.20
C GLY A 207 13.52 -22.69 3.91
N MET A 208 13.56 -22.77 5.21
CA MET A 208 14.14 -21.72 6.04
C MET A 208 15.67 -21.77 5.93
N PRO A 209 16.36 -20.67 5.62
CA PRO A 209 17.82 -20.63 5.65
C PRO A 209 18.34 -21.08 7.03
N ALA A 210 19.41 -21.89 7.04
CA ALA A 210 19.92 -22.48 8.27
C ALA A 210 20.25 -21.44 9.36
N TRP A 211 20.78 -20.27 8.95
CA TRP A 211 21.09 -19.16 9.84
C TRP A 211 19.83 -18.52 10.45
N VAL A 212 18.72 -18.42 9.71
CA VAL A 212 17.43 -17.94 10.24
C VAL A 212 16.86 -18.97 11.21
N GLY A 213 16.91 -20.26 10.84
CA GLY A 213 16.47 -21.34 11.71
C GLY A 213 17.27 -21.44 13.00
N SER A 214 18.57 -21.12 12.99
CA SER A 214 19.39 -21.05 14.20
C SER A 214 19.01 -19.83 15.08
N LEU A 215 18.78 -18.65 14.46
CA LEU A 215 18.35 -17.45 15.18
C LEU A 215 17.00 -17.63 15.89
N ILE A 216 16.03 -18.30 15.23
CA ILE A 216 14.70 -18.56 15.82
C ILE A 216 14.79 -19.58 16.96
N ARG A 217 15.69 -20.57 16.88
CA ARG A 217 15.92 -21.58 17.93
C ARG A 217 16.75 -21.07 19.10
N MET A 218 17.51 -20.00 18.91
CA MET A 218 18.22 -19.36 20.02
C MET A 218 17.22 -18.73 20.98
N ALA A 219 17.37 -18.99 22.29
CA ALA A 219 16.61 -18.27 23.30
C ALA A 219 16.85 -16.76 23.11
N PRO A 220 15.78 -15.94 23.04
CA PRO A 220 15.94 -14.52 22.77
C PRO A 220 16.86 -13.87 23.82
N PRO A 221 17.86 -13.08 23.39
CA PRO A 221 18.79 -12.46 24.32
C PRO A 221 18.07 -11.58 25.34
N VAL A 222 18.50 -11.64 26.59
CA VAL A 222 17.84 -10.92 27.70
C VAL A 222 17.84 -9.41 27.54
N TRP A 223 18.81 -8.86 26.80
CA TRP A 223 18.92 -7.42 26.54
C TRP A 223 17.89 -6.87 25.53
N LEU A 224 17.06 -7.73 24.96
CA LEU A 224 15.96 -7.30 24.09
C LEU A 224 14.72 -6.93 24.91
N PRO A 225 13.99 -5.85 24.56
CA PRO A 225 12.91 -5.34 25.39
C PRO A 225 11.75 -6.34 25.56
N TRP A 226 11.42 -7.12 24.53
CA TRP A 226 10.36 -8.13 24.60
C TRP A 226 10.74 -9.33 25.47
N SER A 227 12.00 -9.79 25.44
CA SER A 227 12.44 -10.90 26.30
C SER A 227 12.61 -10.46 27.77
N ALA A 228 13.10 -9.25 28.01
CA ALA A 228 13.12 -8.67 29.34
C ALA A 228 11.70 -8.53 29.93
N THR A 229 10.75 -8.04 29.14
CA THR A 229 9.33 -7.93 29.53
C THR A 229 8.73 -9.32 29.79
N ALA A 230 9.02 -10.34 28.96
CA ALA A 230 8.52 -11.71 29.19
C ALA A 230 8.97 -12.29 30.56
N ARG A 231 10.21 -12.05 30.96
CA ARG A 231 10.73 -12.48 32.29
C ARG A 231 10.03 -11.75 33.43
N LEU A 232 9.78 -10.45 33.29
CA LEU A 232 9.05 -9.68 34.29
C LEU A 232 7.60 -10.17 34.41
N LEU A 233 6.95 -10.52 33.28
CA LEU A 233 5.60 -11.09 33.27
C LEU A 233 5.49 -12.42 34.03
N LEU A 234 6.54 -13.22 34.00
CA LEU A 234 6.61 -14.50 34.71
C LEU A 234 6.98 -14.37 36.22
N GLY A 235 6.96 -13.14 36.71
CA GLY A 235 7.29 -12.92 38.13
C GLY A 235 8.76 -13.16 38.49
N GLN A 236 9.66 -13.07 37.51
CA GLN A 236 11.12 -13.16 37.70
C GLN A 236 11.77 -11.76 37.59
N PRO A 237 11.48 -10.83 38.52
CA PRO A 237 12.01 -9.47 38.45
C PRO A 237 13.49 -9.49 38.79
N THR A 238 14.34 -9.33 37.77
CA THR A 238 15.75 -9.02 37.97
C THR A 238 15.94 -7.51 37.78
N ALA A 239 16.79 -6.88 38.61
CA ALA A 239 17.15 -5.47 38.43
C ALA A 239 17.63 -5.18 37.00
N PHE A 240 18.28 -6.17 36.39
CA PHE A 240 18.74 -6.11 35.01
C PHE A 240 17.58 -6.04 33.99
N SER A 241 16.53 -6.87 34.13
CA SER A 241 15.37 -6.85 33.23
C SER A 241 14.59 -5.53 33.34
N ILE A 242 14.45 -4.97 34.55
CA ILE A 242 13.83 -3.66 34.76
C ILE A 242 14.67 -2.56 34.07
N ALA A 243 16.00 -2.57 34.31
CA ALA A 243 16.91 -1.59 33.72
C ALA A 243 16.87 -1.62 32.18
N ILE A 244 16.76 -2.81 31.59
CA ILE A 244 16.64 -2.96 30.13
C ILE A 244 15.34 -2.36 29.61
N VAL A 245 14.19 -2.68 30.19
CA VAL A 245 12.89 -2.15 29.74
C VAL A 245 12.85 -0.63 29.90
N CYS A 246 13.35 -0.10 31.00
CA CYS A 246 13.47 1.36 31.22
C CYS A 246 14.44 1.99 30.21
N GLY A 247 15.62 1.40 30.02
CA GLY A 247 16.64 1.88 29.08
C GLY A 247 16.11 1.96 27.64
N TRP A 248 15.45 0.91 27.16
CA TRP A 248 14.82 0.90 25.85
C TRP A 248 13.68 1.92 25.73
N SER A 249 12.88 2.12 26.80
CA SER A 249 11.80 3.13 26.80
C SER A 249 12.36 4.54 26.73
N ILE A 250 13.44 4.83 27.43
CA ILE A 250 14.15 6.13 27.38
C ILE A 250 14.78 6.33 25.98
N ALA A 251 15.44 5.32 25.44
CA ALA A 251 16.02 5.37 24.10
C ALA A 251 14.94 5.60 23.02
N ALA A 252 13.80 4.89 23.13
CA ALA A 252 12.66 5.06 22.25
C ALA A 252 12.07 6.48 22.35
N TYR A 253 11.95 7.03 23.55
CA TYR A 253 11.50 8.41 23.75
C TYR A 253 12.46 9.42 23.09
N GLY A 254 13.76 9.29 23.33
CA GLY A 254 14.76 10.17 22.71
C GLY A 254 14.72 10.09 21.19
N PHE A 255 14.66 8.87 20.65
CA PHE A 255 14.58 8.64 19.20
C PHE A 255 13.27 9.19 18.60
N ALA A 256 12.13 8.92 19.23
CA ALA A 256 10.83 9.43 18.78
C ALA A 256 10.79 10.97 18.81
N ARG A 257 11.28 11.59 19.87
CA ARG A 257 11.34 13.03 20.03
C ARG A 257 12.24 13.67 18.97
N TRP A 258 13.40 13.09 18.72
CA TRP A 258 14.33 13.53 17.68
C TRP A 258 13.73 13.42 16.28
N GLN A 259 13.10 12.28 15.96
CA GLN A 259 12.44 12.08 14.67
C GLN A 259 11.28 13.05 14.46
N PHE A 260 10.44 13.24 15.48
CA PHE A 260 9.31 14.15 15.43
C PHE A 260 9.76 15.62 15.21
N SER A 261 10.78 16.08 15.93
CA SER A 261 11.30 17.44 15.74
C SER A 261 11.86 17.65 14.33
N ARG A 262 12.54 16.65 13.78
CA ARG A 262 13.02 16.67 12.39
C ARG A 262 11.88 16.61 11.36
N SER A 263 10.78 15.96 11.67
CA SER A 263 9.64 15.89 10.74
C SER A 263 8.91 17.23 10.63
N LEU A 264 8.89 18.05 11.68
CA LEU A 264 8.31 19.40 11.66
C LEU A 264 9.14 20.41 10.86
N SER A 265 10.46 20.21 10.74
CA SER A 265 11.35 21.11 9.98
C SER A 265 11.45 20.75 8.49
N PHE A 266 11.03 19.53 8.11
CA PHE A 266 11.26 18.97 6.77
C PHE A 266 10.47 19.71 5.65
N ASP A 267 9.29 20.26 5.93
CA ASP A 267 8.45 20.96 4.95
C ASP A 267 9.12 22.24 4.38
N ARG A 268 10.17 22.77 5.05
CA ARG A 268 10.93 23.92 4.58
C ARG A 268 12.00 23.58 3.55
N ASP A 269 12.45 22.32 3.49
CA ASP A 269 13.57 21.89 2.64
C ASP A 269 13.12 21.26 1.30
N GLU A 270 11.85 20.86 1.18
CA GLU A 270 11.33 20.27 -0.08
C GLU A 270 11.37 21.23 -1.27
N THR A 271 11.24 22.52 -1.05
CA THR A 271 11.27 23.55 -2.09
C THR A 271 12.64 23.68 -2.74
N LYS A 272 13.73 23.42 -2.02
CA LYS A 272 15.12 23.52 -2.55
C LYS A 272 15.56 22.30 -3.34
N ALA A 273 15.10 21.10 -2.96
CA ALA A 273 15.47 19.86 -3.65
C ALA A 273 14.83 19.69 -5.04
N ALA A 274 13.73 20.42 -5.32
CA ALA A 274 13.07 20.39 -6.63
C ALA A 274 13.87 21.11 -7.72
N GLU A 275 14.72 22.06 -7.35
CA GLU A 275 15.52 22.87 -8.31
C GLU A 275 16.80 22.15 -8.80
N GLU A 276 17.34 21.19 -8.03
CA GLU A 276 18.61 20.52 -8.34
C GLU A 276 18.49 19.27 -9.23
N ALA A 277 17.29 18.87 -9.66
CA ALA A 277 17.05 17.65 -10.44
C ALA A 277 17.41 17.79 -11.94
N GLY A 278 18.54 18.39 -12.26
CA GLY A 278 19.09 18.50 -13.60
C GLY A 278 19.98 17.31 -13.99
N ALA A 279 20.07 16.99 -15.24
CA ALA A 279 20.86 15.96 -15.93
C ALA A 279 20.34 14.52 -15.83
N ARG A 280 19.52 14.15 -16.82
CA ARG A 280 19.06 12.77 -17.03
C ARG A 280 19.97 12.04 -18.01
N SER A 281 20.10 10.73 -17.83
CA SER A 281 20.84 9.88 -18.76
C SER A 281 20.20 9.94 -20.15
N GLY A 282 21.01 10.00 -21.21
CA GLY A 282 20.53 10.09 -22.59
C GLY A 282 19.56 8.98 -23.03
N LEU A 283 19.65 7.78 -22.41
CA LEU A 283 18.75 6.64 -22.68
C LEU A 283 17.29 6.92 -22.28
N ILE A 284 17.07 7.56 -21.13
CA ILE A 284 15.73 7.88 -20.65
C ILE A 284 15.11 8.97 -21.52
N GLU A 285 15.91 9.95 -21.94
CA GLU A 285 15.47 11.00 -22.84
C GLU A 285 15.10 10.43 -24.22
N TYR A 286 15.89 9.48 -24.72
CA TYR A 286 15.59 8.77 -25.96
C TYR A 286 14.25 8.05 -25.89
N PHE A 287 13.94 7.35 -24.79
CA PHE A 287 12.63 6.69 -24.58
C PHE A 287 11.46 7.68 -24.64
N TYR A 288 11.59 8.86 -24.01
CA TYR A 288 10.53 9.85 -24.04
C TYR A 288 10.31 10.45 -25.42
N CYS A 289 11.35 10.63 -26.22
CA CYS A 289 11.27 11.18 -27.56
C CYS A 289 10.89 10.15 -28.63
N LEU A 290 10.82 8.85 -28.29
CA LEU A 290 10.50 7.77 -29.23
C LEU A 290 9.19 8.00 -30.02
N PRO A 291 8.08 8.48 -29.42
CA PRO A 291 6.82 8.72 -30.14
C PRO A 291 6.97 9.67 -31.34
N ARG A 292 7.86 10.66 -31.28
CA ARG A 292 8.09 11.62 -32.36
C ARG A 292 8.65 11.00 -33.64
N ARG A 293 9.23 9.78 -33.55
CA ARG A 293 9.78 9.08 -34.71
C ARG A 293 8.70 8.36 -35.54
N PHE A 294 7.57 8.02 -34.89
CA PHE A 294 6.54 7.16 -35.50
C PHE A 294 5.18 7.85 -35.64
N LEU A 295 4.95 8.94 -34.92
CA LEU A 295 3.65 9.59 -34.82
C LEU A 295 3.78 11.10 -35.10
N ASN A 296 2.76 11.67 -35.72
CA ASN A 296 2.66 13.09 -36.01
C ASN A 296 2.14 13.88 -34.81
N ASP A 297 2.52 15.16 -34.71
CA ASP A 297 1.91 16.10 -33.80
C ASP A 297 0.43 16.35 -34.12
N PRO A 298 -0.45 16.54 -33.12
CA PRO A 298 -0.18 16.74 -31.71
C PRO A 298 -0.06 15.44 -30.88
N LEU A 299 -0.33 14.27 -31.47
CA LEU A 299 -0.39 13.01 -30.73
C LEU A 299 0.99 12.63 -30.12
N ALA A 300 2.07 12.82 -30.91
CA ALA A 300 3.42 12.52 -30.44
C ALA A 300 3.81 13.35 -29.21
N ALA A 301 3.54 14.66 -29.24
CA ALA A 301 3.81 15.56 -28.12
C ALA A 301 2.98 15.23 -26.87
N LEU A 302 1.72 14.82 -27.03
CA LEU A 302 0.86 14.40 -25.93
C LEU A 302 1.37 13.11 -25.26
N ILE A 303 1.80 12.12 -26.05
CA ILE A 303 2.37 10.87 -25.52
C ILE A 303 3.68 11.16 -24.79
N GLU A 304 4.57 11.95 -25.36
CA GLU A 304 5.81 12.35 -24.70
C GLU A 304 5.55 13.04 -23.36
N LYS A 305 4.60 13.98 -23.33
CA LYS A 305 4.15 14.65 -22.09
C LYS A 305 3.69 13.63 -21.06
N GLU A 306 2.85 12.66 -21.44
CA GLU A 306 2.33 11.65 -20.53
C GLU A 306 3.43 10.70 -20.03
N LEU A 307 4.33 10.24 -20.91
CA LEU A 307 5.48 9.41 -20.51
C LEU A 307 6.36 10.11 -19.47
N ARG A 308 6.68 11.39 -19.72
CA ARG A 308 7.45 12.21 -18.77
C ARG A 308 6.71 12.45 -17.47
N PHE A 309 5.41 12.67 -17.53
CA PHE A 309 4.58 12.92 -16.36
C PHE A 309 4.44 11.67 -15.49
N LEU A 310 4.00 10.54 -16.07
CA LEU A 310 3.82 9.28 -15.34
C LEU A 310 5.13 8.79 -14.71
N SER A 311 6.24 8.84 -15.47
CA SER A 311 7.54 8.44 -14.94
C SER A 311 8.03 9.31 -13.77
N ARG A 312 7.53 10.54 -13.62
CA ARG A 312 7.84 11.44 -12.51
C ARG A 312 6.89 11.27 -11.34
N ALA A 313 5.66 10.85 -11.59
CA ALA A 313 4.64 10.68 -10.55
C ALA A 313 5.04 9.59 -9.56
N PRO A 314 5.21 9.91 -8.26
CA PRO A 314 5.64 8.94 -7.25
C PRO A 314 4.71 7.75 -7.12
N ARG A 315 3.39 8.00 -7.17
CA ARG A 315 2.37 6.95 -7.10
C ARG A 315 2.48 5.97 -8.27
N PHE A 316 2.69 6.48 -9.48
CA PHE A 316 2.83 5.64 -10.66
C PHE A 316 4.07 4.75 -10.58
N ARG A 317 5.23 5.31 -10.21
CA ARG A 317 6.49 4.54 -10.05
C ARG A 317 6.36 3.43 -9.02
N LEU A 318 5.67 3.72 -7.91
CA LEU A 318 5.43 2.74 -6.86
C LEU A 318 4.57 1.58 -7.37
N VAL A 319 3.44 1.88 -8.04
CA VAL A 319 2.55 0.86 -8.60
C VAL A 319 3.26 0.05 -9.68
N PHE A 320 4.02 0.70 -10.56
CA PHE A 320 4.84 0.05 -11.58
C PHE A 320 5.87 -0.92 -10.96
N LEU A 321 6.61 -0.46 -9.93
CA LEU A 321 7.58 -1.31 -9.23
C LEU A 321 6.89 -2.49 -8.52
N MET A 322 5.74 -2.26 -7.88
CA MET A 322 4.97 -3.30 -7.22
C MET A 322 4.39 -4.32 -8.21
N GLY A 323 3.97 -3.90 -9.39
CA GLY A 323 3.38 -4.76 -10.41
C GLY A 323 4.29 -5.95 -10.73
N PHE A 324 5.49 -5.68 -11.20
CA PHE A 324 6.40 -6.76 -11.58
C PHE A 324 7.09 -7.40 -10.36
N SER A 325 7.53 -6.63 -9.35
CA SER A 325 8.27 -7.20 -8.21
C SER A 325 7.39 -8.07 -7.33
N PHE A 326 6.16 -7.64 -7.02
CA PHE A 326 5.21 -8.43 -6.25
C PHE A 326 4.73 -9.66 -7.02
N GLY A 327 4.44 -9.47 -8.33
CA GLY A 327 4.10 -10.58 -9.21
C GLY A 327 5.18 -11.65 -9.21
N LEU A 328 6.44 -11.27 -9.42
CA LEU A 328 7.56 -12.21 -9.37
C LEU A 328 7.70 -12.84 -7.99
N MET A 329 7.66 -12.07 -6.92
CA MET A 329 7.87 -12.57 -5.56
C MET A 329 6.79 -13.55 -5.10
N ILE A 330 5.52 -13.31 -5.43
CA ILE A 330 4.41 -14.19 -5.04
C ILE A 330 4.40 -15.46 -5.92
N TRP A 331 4.56 -15.30 -7.23
CA TRP A 331 4.32 -16.39 -8.18
C TRP A 331 5.58 -17.20 -8.53
N LEU A 332 6.78 -16.65 -8.33
CA LEU A 332 8.04 -17.38 -8.59
C LEU A 332 8.17 -18.70 -7.83
N PRO A 333 7.84 -18.79 -6.52
CA PRO A 333 7.87 -20.06 -5.80
C PRO A 333 6.91 -21.10 -6.36
N ILE A 334 5.75 -20.67 -6.88
CA ILE A 334 4.77 -21.54 -7.54
C ILE A 334 5.35 -22.10 -8.84
N ALA A 335 5.97 -21.23 -9.65
CA ALA A 335 6.61 -21.64 -10.90
C ALA A 335 7.77 -22.63 -10.68
N MET A 336 8.48 -22.52 -9.57
CA MET A 336 9.56 -23.44 -9.22
C MET A 336 9.06 -24.80 -8.68
N GLY A 337 7.74 -24.99 -8.58
CA GLY A 337 7.12 -26.28 -8.25
C GLY A 337 7.40 -26.80 -6.84
N ARG A 338 7.77 -25.91 -5.89
CA ARG A 338 8.16 -26.27 -4.52
C ARG A 338 7.06 -26.04 -3.48
N LEU A 339 5.90 -25.55 -3.87
CA LEU A 339 4.77 -25.31 -2.98
C LEU A 339 3.88 -26.55 -2.81
N GLY A 340 4.44 -27.64 -2.36
CA GLY A 340 3.72 -28.85 -1.94
C GLY A 340 4.07 -30.13 -2.72
N PRO A 341 3.86 -31.32 -2.11
CA PRO A 341 4.12 -32.59 -2.76
C PRO A 341 3.10 -32.81 -3.90
N GLY A 342 3.55 -32.83 -5.13
CA GLY A 342 2.71 -33.09 -6.33
C GLY A 342 2.37 -31.88 -7.21
N SER A 343 2.74 -30.66 -6.83
CA SER A 343 2.35 -29.44 -7.57
C SER A 343 3.25 -29.09 -8.78
N ARG A 344 4.04 -30.05 -9.27
CA ARG A 344 4.98 -29.84 -10.40
C ARG A 344 4.30 -29.54 -11.74
N THR A 345 3.00 -29.79 -11.87
CA THR A 345 2.21 -29.62 -13.10
C THR A 345 0.87 -29.01 -12.77
N GLY A 346 0.87 -27.74 -12.38
CA GLY A 346 -0.38 -27.00 -12.15
C GLY A 346 -0.51 -25.88 -13.18
N PHE A 347 -1.72 -25.57 -13.60
CA PHE A 347 -2.05 -24.47 -14.52
C PHE A 347 -1.29 -23.16 -14.21
N LEU A 348 -1.14 -22.81 -12.93
CA LEU A 348 -0.44 -21.60 -12.50
C LEU A 348 1.08 -21.68 -12.72
N ALA A 349 1.69 -22.86 -12.59
CA ALA A 349 3.12 -23.05 -12.84
C ALA A 349 3.43 -22.97 -14.33
N ASP A 350 2.60 -23.60 -15.16
CA ASP A 350 2.77 -23.64 -16.62
C ASP A 350 2.52 -22.26 -17.25
N ASN A 351 1.60 -21.45 -16.69
CA ASN A 351 1.23 -20.13 -17.19
C ASN A 351 1.74 -18.98 -16.31
N PHE A 352 2.80 -19.23 -15.55
CA PHE A 352 3.36 -18.29 -14.58
C PHE A 352 3.59 -16.89 -15.14
N LEU A 353 4.22 -16.76 -16.31
CA LEU A 353 4.51 -15.48 -16.94
C LEU A 353 3.23 -14.70 -17.22
N THR A 354 2.21 -15.37 -17.75
CA THR A 354 0.90 -14.78 -18.02
C THR A 354 0.23 -14.29 -16.74
N VAL A 355 0.29 -15.07 -15.66
CA VAL A 355 -0.29 -14.68 -14.36
C VAL A 355 0.40 -13.44 -13.78
N VAL A 356 1.73 -13.38 -13.85
CA VAL A 356 2.49 -12.19 -13.41
C VAL A 356 2.11 -10.97 -14.23
N CYS A 357 2.00 -11.11 -15.56
CA CYS A 357 1.63 -10.00 -16.46
C CYS A 357 0.19 -9.52 -16.24
N ILE A 358 -0.77 -10.43 -16.01
CA ILE A 358 -2.15 -10.06 -15.65
C ILE A 358 -2.18 -9.29 -14.33
N TYR A 359 -1.43 -9.75 -13.33
CA TYR A 359 -1.33 -9.08 -12.04
C TYR A 359 -0.74 -7.67 -12.19
N ALA A 360 0.37 -7.54 -12.91
CA ALA A 360 1.02 -6.27 -13.19
C ALA A 360 0.09 -5.31 -13.95
N LEU A 361 -0.58 -5.77 -15.01
CA LEU A 361 -1.57 -5.00 -15.74
C LEU A 361 -2.72 -4.53 -14.84
N THR A 362 -3.21 -5.39 -13.95
CA THR A 362 -4.31 -5.07 -13.04
C THR A 362 -3.96 -3.93 -12.11
N LEU A 363 -2.75 -3.94 -11.54
CA LEU A 363 -2.25 -2.85 -10.70
C LEU A 363 -2.02 -1.58 -11.51
N LEU A 364 -1.40 -1.70 -12.67
CA LEU A 364 -1.12 -0.55 -13.53
C LEU A 364 -2.40 0.10 -14.05
N ALA A 365 -3.43 -0.69 -14.35
CA ALA A 365 -4.72 -0.20 -14.83
C ALA A 365 -5.38 0.77 -13.85
N GLU A 366 -5.23 0.56 -12.55
CA GLU A 366 -5.76 1.46 -11.52
C GLU A 366 -5.23 2.89 -11.68
N VAL A 367 -3.97 3.02 -12.06
CA VAL A 367 -3.28 4.31 -12.11
C VAL A 367 -3.25 4.89 -13.52
N ALA A 368 -3.09 4.04 -14.57
CA ALA A 368 -2.92 4.49 -15.94
C ALA A 368 -4.23 4.57 -16.72
N PHE A 369 -5.21 3.71 -16.46
CA PHE A 369 -6.43 3.62 -17.29
C PHE A 369 -7.68 4.14 -16.59
N TRP A 370 -7.96 3.74 -15.35
CA TRP A 370 -9.29 3.95 -14.73
C TRP A 370 -9.62 5.38 -14.36
N ASN A 371 -8.64 6.23 -14.18
CA ASN A 371 -8.83 7.64 -13.84
C ASN A 371 -7.69 8.47 -14.42
N HIS A 372 -7.48 8.35 -15.72
CA HIS A 372 -6.36 8.98 -16.41
C HIS A 372 -6.41 10.52 -16.41
N LEU A 373 -7.57 11.15 -16.14
CA LEU A 373 -7.69 12.59 -15.94
C LEU A 373 -7.38 13.03 -14.50
N GLY A 374 -7.44 12.11 -13.54
CA GLY A 374 -7.32 12.43 -12.12
C GLY A 374 -6.00 13.09 -11.75
N PHE A 375 -4.91 12.69 -12.38
CA PHE A 375 -3.59 13.26 -12.15
C PHE A 375 -3.42 14.69 -12.68
N ASP A 376 -4.14 15.05 -13.73
CA ASP A 376 -4.04 16.39 -14.33
C ASP A 376 -4.78 17.43 -13.44
N ARG A 377 -5.80 17.00 -12.67
CA ARG A 377 -6.57 17.88 -11.76
C ARG A 377 -7.08 19.13 -12.52
N ALA A 378 -6.89 20.33 -11.95
CA ALA A 378 -7.26 21.60 -12.59
C ALA A 378 -6.54 21.83 -13.93
N ALA A 379 -5.33 21.29 -14.14
CA ALA A 379 -4.60 21.41 -15.40
C ALA A 379 -5.31 20.71 -16.58
N ALA A 380 -6.26 19.81 -16.31
CA ALA A 380 -7.08 19.18 -17.38
C ALA A 380 -7.84 20.21 -18.23
N GLN A 381 -8.09 21.44 -17.73
CA GLN A 381 -8.68 22.53 -18.49
C GLN A 381 -7.86 22.89 -19.75
N LEU A 382 -6.54 22.69 -19.72
CA LEU A 382 -5.67 23.00 -20.86
C LEU A 382 -6.01 22.15 -22.10
N TYR A 383 -6.50 20.94 -21.92
CA TYR A 383 -6.92 20.08 -23.04
C TYR A 383 -8.16 20.60 -23.77
N PHE A 384 -9.02 21.36 -23.07
CA PHE A 384 -10.21 21.97 -23.67
C PHE A 384 -9.93 23.36 -24.27
N LEU A 385 -8.82 23.99 -23.89
CA LEU A 385 -8.38 25.27 -24.43
C LEU A 385 -7.48 25.12 -25.66
N ALA A 386 -6.72 24.03 -25.72
CA ALA A 386 -5.83 23.76 -26.84
C ALA A 386 -6.63 23.33 -28.10
N PRO A 387 -6.17 23.66 -29.32
CA PRO A 387 -6.83 23.27 -30.58
C PRO A 387 -6.56 21.79 -30.91
N ILE A 388 -6.88 20.89 -30.01
CA ILE A 388 -6.66 19.43 -30.12
C ILE A 388 -7.97 18.68 -29.86
N SER A 389 -8.18 17.58 -30.59
CA SER A 389 -9.33 16.73 -30.29
C SER A 389 -9.16 16.02 -28.95
N TYR A 390 -10.21 16.00 -28.16
CA TYR A 390 -10.16 15.29 -26.87
C TYR A 390 -9.93 13.79 -27.04
N ARG A 391 -10.35 13.24 -28.18
CA ARG A 391 -10.04 11.86 -28.59
C ARG A 391 -8.52 11.60 -28.60
N SER A 392 -7.73 12.53 -29.15
CA SER A 392 -6.27 12.42 -29.21
C SER A 392 -5.64 12.44 -27.81
N VAL A 393 -6.22 13.20 -26.87
CA VAL A 393 -5.78 13.21 -25.46
C VAL A 393 -5.96 11.84 -24.81
N ILE A 394 -7.15 11.22 -24.97
CA ILE A 394 -7.41 9.89 -24.40
C ILE A 394 -6.50 8.84 -25.04
N VAL A 395 -6.35 8.87 -26.36
CA VAL A 395 -5.45 7.95 -27.08
C VAL A 395 -4.01 8.08 -26.60
N ALA A 396 -3.52 9.31 -26.42
CA ALA A 396 -2.17 9.55 -25.92
C ALA A 396 -1.94 8.96 -24.52
N LYS A 397 -2.91 9.13 -23.62
CA LYS A 397 -2.86 8.58 -22.27
C LYS A 397 -2.86 7.05 -22.28
N ASN A 398 -3.72 6.43 -23.10
CA ASN A 398 -3.77 4.99 -23.24
C ASN A 398 -2.47 4.43 -23.83
N LEU A 399 -1.92 5.06 -24.88
CA LEU A 399 -0.65 4.64 -25.49
C LEU A 399 0.53 4.77 -24.51
N ALA A 400 0.57 5.83 -23.71
CA ALA A 400 1.57 5.95 -22.65
C ALA A 400 1.43 4.83 -21.60
N GLY A 401 0.20 4.49 -21.18
CA GLY A 401 -0.08 3.37 -20.29
C GLY A 401 0.39 2.03 -20.89
N PHE A 402 0.07 1.76 -22.15
CA PHE A 402 0.52 0.56 -22.86
C PHE A 402 2.06 0.52 -23.04
N ALA A 403 2.72 1.66 -23.26
CA ALA A 403 4.19 1.72 -23.33
C ALA A 403 4.84 1.29 -22.02
N PHE A 404 4.30 1.72 -20.87
CA PHE A 404 4.78 1.26 -19.56
C PHE A 404 4.44 -0.21 -19.30
N LEU A 405 3.29 -0.69 -19.77
CA LEU A 405 2.94 -2.10 -19.66
C LEU A 405 3.91 -2.99 -20.46
N LEU A 406 4.30 -2.58 -21.67
CA LEU A 406 5.31 -3.29 -22.46
C LEU A 406 6.69 -3.25 -21.77
N LEU A 407 7.04 -2.13 -21.14
CA LEU A 407 8.28 -2.02 -20.36
C LEU A 407 8.25 -2.98 -19.15
N GLU A 408 7.11 -3.13 -18.49
CA GLU A 408 6.92 -4.03 -17.36
C GLU A 408 7.01 -5.50 -17.80
N LEU A 409 6.37 -5.86 -18.91
CA LEU A 409 6.48 -7.18 -19.53
C LEU A 409 7.94 -7.52 -19.88
N ALA A 410 8.65 -6.56 -20.49
CA ALA A 410 10.07 -6.72 -20.80
C ALA A 410 10.93 -6.89 -19.54
N ALA A 411 10.65 -6.12 -18.48
CA ALA A 411 11.35 -6.22 -17.20
C ALA A 411 11.15 -7.60 -16.56
N VAL A 412 9.91 -8.12 -16.52
CA VAL A 412 9.61 -9.47 -16.01
C VAL A 412 10.37 -10.52 -16.82
N PHE A 413 10.35 -10.43 -18.14
CA PHE A 413 11.05 -11.35 -19.02
C PHE A 413 12.57 -11.34 -18.79
N LEU A 414 13.18 -10.15 -18.69
CA LEU A 414 14.61 -9.99 -18.43
C LEU A 414 15.02 -10.56 -17.07
N VAL A 415 14.21 -10.35 -16.03
CA VAL A 415 14.48 -10.92 -14.70
C VAL A 415 14.42 -12.44 -14.75
N MET A 416 13.40 -13.00 -15.41
CA MET A 416 13.27 -14.47 -15.56
C MET A 416 14.41 -15.06 -16.36
N ALA A 417 14.82 -14.42 -17.45
CA ALA A 417 15.99 -14.81 -18.25
C ALA A 417 17.28 -14.77 -17.42
N GLY A 418 17.48 -13.72 -16.62
CA GLY A 418 18.62 -13.56 -15.71
C GLY A 418 18.66 -14.65 -14.62
N LEU A 419 17.51 -15.09 -14.14
CA LEU A 419 17.37 -16.20 -13.19
C LEU A 419 17.52 -17.59 -13.85
N ARG A 420 17.76 -17.64 -15.15
CA ARG A 420 17.90 -18.88 -15.95
C ARG A 420 16.70 -19.81 -15.81
N LEU A 421 15.50 -19.27 -15.67
CA LEU A 421 14.28 -20.06 -15.68
C LEU A 421 14.00 -20.58 -17.10
N PRO A 422 13.46 -21.79 -17.25
CA PRO A 422 13.14 -22.35 -18.56
C PRO A 422 11.99 -21.54 -19.19
N LEU A 423 12.34 -20.55 -20.01
CA LEU A 423 11.41 -19.72 -20.76
C LEU A 423 11.38 -20.18 -22.21
N HIS A 424 10.18 -20.42 -22.69
CA HIS A 424 9.92 -20.61 -24.11
C HIS A 424 9.38 -19.33 -24.73
N PHE A 425 9.85 -18.97 -25.92
CA PHE A 425 9.36 -17.80 -26.65
C PHE A 425 7.83 -17.81 -26.81
N GLY A 426 7.22 -19.00 -26.93
CA GLY A 426 5.76 -19.16 -26.97
C GLY A 426 5.05 -18.63 -25.73
N GLN A 427 5.62 -18.80 -24.53
CA GLN A 427 5.04 -18.27 -23.29
C GLN A 427 5.07 -16.74 -23.26
N PHE A 428 6.11 -16.12 -23.80
CA PHE A 428 6.16 -14.67 -23.95
C PHE A 428 5.07 -14.16 -24.89
N VAL A 429 4.91 -14.81 -26.05
CA VAL A 429 3.85 -14.45 -27.02
C VAL A 429 2.47 -14.63 -26.41
N GLU A 430 2.27 -15.72 -25.66
CA GLU A 430 1.02 -15.99 -24.93
C GLU A 430 0.73 -14.88 -23.90
N ALA A 431 1.70 -14.57 -23.04
CA ALA A 431 1.54 -13.53 -22.04
C ALA A 431 1.26 -12.15 -22.67
N ALA A 432 1.97 -11.81 -23.75
CA ALA A 432 1.75 -10.55 -24.48
C ALA A 432 0.36 -10.49 -25.11
N ALA A 433 -0.09 -11.58 -25.76
CA ALA A 433 -1.41 -11.64 -26.38
C ALA A 433 -2.55 -11.53 -25.35
N VAL A 434 -2.46 -12.27 -24.24
CA VAL A 434 -3.43 -12.22 -23.15
C VAL A 434 -3.46 -10.81 -22.52
N THR A 435 -2.29 -10.23 -22.28
CA THR A 435 -2.15 -8.88 -21.70
C THR A 435 -2.73 -7.82 -22.64
N LEU A 436 -2.56 -7.96 -23.95
CA LEU A 436 -3.15 -7.05 -24.95
C LEU A 436 -4.67 -7.12 -24.92
N VAL A 437 -5.26 -8.33 -24.95
CA VAL A 437 -6.71 -8.51 -24.89
C VAL A 437 -7.28 -7.86 -23.63
N LEU A 438 -6.77 -8.23 -22.47
CA LEU A 438 -7.24 -7.69 -21.20
C LEU A 438 -7.03 -6.17 -21.12
N GLY A 439 -5.89 -5.67 -21.60
CA GLY A 439 -5.55 -4.26 -21.64
C GLY A 439 -6.55 -3.43 -22.47
N LEU A 440 -7.00 -3.93 -23.62
CA LEU A 440 -8.01 -3.25 -24.44
C LEU A 440 -9.35 -3.11 -23.70
N PHE A 441 -9.81 -4.17 -23.02
CA PHE A 441 -11.04 -4.11 -22.24
C PHE A 441 -10.90 -3.18 -21.04
N LEU A 442 -9.79 -3.26 -20.30
CA LEU A 442 -9.55 -2.40 -19.13
C LEU A 442 -9.38 -0.92 -19.52
N ALA A 443 -8.71 -0.62 -20.64
CA ALA A 443 -8.63 0.74 -21.19
C ALA A 443 -10.02 1.26 -21.59
N SER A 444 -10.87 0.41 -22.18
CA SER A 444 -12.25 0.79 -22.50
C SER A 444 -13.04 1.18 -21.26
N VAL A 445 -13.03 0.32 -20.24
CA VAL A 445 -13.68 0.61 -18.95
C VAL A 445 -13.10 1.88 -18.31
N GLY A 446 -11.78 2.05 -18.39
CA GLY A 446 -11.07 3.22 -17.88
C GLY A 446 -11.44 4.52 -18.57
N ASN A 447 -11.56 4.52 -19.90
CA ASN A 447 -11.98 5.68 -20.68
C ASN A 447 -13.39 6.13 -20.29
N ALA A 448 -14.34 5.20 -20.17
CA ALA A 448 -15.68 5.49 -19.69
C ALA A 448 -15.66 5.99 -18.24
N GLY A 449 -14.93 5.30 -17.36
CA GLY A 449 -14.82 5.63 -15.94
C GLY A 449 -14.24 7.01 -15.69
N SER A 450 -13.19 7.38 -16.43
CA SER A 450 -12.52 8.69 -16.29
C SER A 450 -13.41 9.87 -16.67
N THR A 451 -14.37 9.67 -17.58
CA THR A 451 -15.29 10.73 -18.03
C THR A 451 -16.61 10.73 -17.27
N LEU A 452 -17.09 9.55 -16.82
CA LEU A 452 -18.33 9.43 -16.05
C LEU A 452 -18.14 9.76 -14.56
N TYR A 453 -16.98 9.43 -14.02
CA TYR A 453 -16.65 9.56 -12.58
C TYR A 453 -15.26 10.19 -12.40
N PRO A 454 -15.01 11.40 -12.93
CA PRO A 454 -13.71 12.06 -12.80
C PRO A 454 -13.43 12.37 -11.33
N ARG A 455 -12.23 12.04 -10.86
CA ARG A 455 -11.79 12.26 -9.47
C ARG A 455 -10.39 12.83 -9.44
N PRO A 456 -10.12 13.88 -8.64
CA PRO A 456 -8.78 14.39 -8.50
C PRO A 456 -7.90 13.38 -7.77
N VAL A 457 -6.70 13.14 -8.31
CA VAL A 457 -5.68 12.29 -7.69
C VAL A 457 -4.47 13.15 -7.38
N ASP A 458 -3.95 13.05 -6.16
CA ASP A 458 -2.71 13.71 -5.80
C ASP A 458 -1.53 12.83 -6.25
N PRO A 459 -0.71 13.28 -7.22
CA PRO A 459 0.43 12.51 -7.71
C PRO A 459 1.54 12.35 -6.66
N SER A 460 1.57 13.20 -5.63
CA SER A 460 2.56 13.16 -4.55
C SER A 460 2.22 12.11 -3.49
N GLN A 461 0.94 11.77 -3.33
CA GLN A 461 0.49 10.78 -2.36
C GLN A 461 0.64 9.36 -2.91
N SER A 462 1.45 8.54 -2.24
CA SER A 462 1.79 7.20 -2.73
C SER A 462 0.65 6.19 -2.67
N TRP A 463 -0.31 6.31 -1.75
CA TRP A 463 -1.26 5.21 -1.47
C TRP A 463 -2.67 5.61 -1.04
N ARG A 464 -3.19 6.73 -1.43
CA ARG A 464 -4.58 7.06 -1.08
C ARG A 464 -5.54 6.49 -2.11
N SER A 465 -6.32 5.47 -1.76
CA SER A 465 -7.53 5.14 -2.49
C SER A 465 -8.49 6.31 -2.33
N SER A 466 -8.72 7.08 -3.40
CA SER A 466 -9.92 7.89 -3.47
C SER A 466 -11.09 6.96 -3.13
N SER A 467 -11.89 7.35 -2.13
CA SER A 467 -13.06 6.61 -1.60
C SER A 467 -13.61 5.56 -2.57
N ALA A 468 -13.75 4.32 -2.12
CA ALA A 468 -14.37 3.23 -2.85
C ALA A 468 -15.78 3.68 -3.31
N GLY A 469 -15.83 4.33 -4.47
CA GLY A 469 -17.06 4.87 -5.04
C GLY A 469 -17.74 3.80 -5.89
N ARG A 470 -18.93 4.12 -6.38
CA ARG A 470 -19.73 3.29 -7.32
C ARG A 470 -18.90 2.67 -8.45
N PHE A 471 -17.82 3.34 -8.89
CA PHE A 471 -16.94 2.83 -9.92
C PHE A 471 -16.20 1.54 -9.49
N HIS A 472 -15.70 1.45 -8.25
CA HIS A 472 -15.05 0.22 -7.76
C HIS A 472 -16.02 -0.95 -7.65
N THR A 473 -17.28 -0.69 -7.31
CA THR A 473 -18.34 -1.73 -7.31
C THR A 473 -18.60 -2.24 -8.74
N LEU A 474 -18.58 -1.34 -9.73
CA LEU A 474 -18.73 -1.72 -11.13
C LEU A 474 -17.56 -2.58 -11.62
N LEU A 475 -16.34 -2.34 -11.14
CA LEU A 475 -15.17 -3.15 -11.49
C LEU A 475 -15.32 -4.61 -11.11
N LEU A 476 -16.02 -4.93 -10.01
CA LEU A 476 -16.31 -6.33 -9.63
C LEU A 476 -17.10 -7.08 -10.70
N VAL A 477 -17.90 -6.38 -11.49
CA VAL A 477 -18.64 -6.95 -12.63
C VAL A 477 -17.80 -6.93 -13.89
N PHE A 478 -17.09 -5.84 -14.14
CA PHE A 478 -16.32 -5.68 -15.38
C PHE A 478 -15.07 -6.54 -15.44
N TYR A 479 -14.42 -6.86 -14.33
CA TYR A 479 -13.25 -7.74 -14.34
C TYR A 479 -13.54 -9.15 -14.84
N PRO A 480 -14.54 -9.88 -14.34
CA PRO A 480 -14.91 -11.18 -14.87
C PRO A 480 -15.29 -11.08 -16.36
N LEU A 481 -16.02 -10.04 -16.75
CA LEU A 481 -16.42 -9.85 -18.14
C LEU A 481 -15.22 -9.57 -19.06
N ALA A 482 -14.28 -8.74 -18.64
CA ALA A 482 -13.05 -8.45 -19.38
C ALA A 482 -12.14 -9.69 -19.48
N SER A 483 -12.19 -10.60 -18.50
CA SER A 483 -11.43 -11.85 -18.48
C SER A 483 -12.10 -12.96 -19.29
N ALA A 484 -13.37 -12.83 -19.66
CA ALA A 484 -14.13 -13.89 -20.35
C ALA A 484 -13.45 -14.37 -21.66
N PRO A 485 -12.94 -13.52 -22.57
CA PRO A 485 -12.24 -13.97 -23.77
C PRO A 485 -11.00 -14.80 -23.45
N ILE A 486 -10.29 -14.47 -22.39
CA ILE A 486 -9.08 -15.18 -21.93
C ILE A 486 -9.47 -16.57 -21.41
N LEU A 487 -10.49 -16.62 -20.54
CA LEU A 487 -11.00 -17.88 -20.00
C LEU A 487 -11.50 -18.80 -21.12
N LEU A 488 -12.20 -18.22 -22.12
CA LEU A 488 -12.66 -18.96 -23.31
C LEU A 488 -11.48 -19.48 -24.13
N ALA A 489 -10.40 -18.70 -24.27
CA ALA A 489 -9.20 -19.15 -25.00
C ALA A 489 -8.53 -20.34 -24.32
N TYR A 490 -8.35 -20.27 -23.00
CA TYR A 490 -7.81 -21.42 -22.23
C TYR A 490 -8.75 -22.63 -22.24
N ALA A 491 -10.06 -22.42 -22.17
CA ALA A 491 -11.04 -23.49 -22.30
C ALA A 491 -10.97 -24.13 -23.71
N ALA A 492 -10.87 -23.33 -24.77
CA ALA A 492 -10.71 -23.84 -26.13
C ALA A 492 -9.42 -24.66 -26.30
N ARG A 493 -8.30 -24.19 -25.72
CA ARG A 493 -7.03 -24.94 -25.71
C ARG A 493 -7.18 -26.30 -25.03
N HIS A 494 -7.89 -26.31 -23.88
CA HIS A 494 -8.07 -27.56 -23.11
C HIS A 494 -9.05 -28.50 -23.76
N LEU A 495 -10.18 -28.00 -24.26
CA LEU A 495 -11.23 -28.87 -24.87
C LEU A 495 -10.87 -29.38 -26.25
N LEU A 496 -10.14 -28.59 -27.05
CA LEU A 496 -9.76 -28.95 -28.42
C LEU A 496 -8.32 -29.44 -28.52
N GLU A 497 -7.59 -29.47 -27.41
CA GLU A 497 -6.16 -29.85 -27.34
C GLU A 497 -5.29 -29.09 -28.39
N SER A 498 -5.70 -27.87 -28.76
CA SER A 498 -5.13 -27.13 -29.88
C SER A 498 -4.65 -25.71 -29.47
N THR A 499 -3.37 -25.47 -29.68
CA THR A 499 -2.76 -24.13 -29.49
C THR A 499 -3.28 -23.14 -30.53
N LEU A 500 -3.65 -23.59 -31.72
CA LEU A 500 -4.26 -22.73 -32.75
C LEU A 500 -5.64 -22.25 -32.32
N ALA A 501 -6.44 -23.10 -31.67
CA ALA A 501 -7.73 -22.70 -31.12
C ALA A 501 -7.59 -21.61 -30.05
N PHE A 502 -6.58 -21.73 -29.19
CA PHE A 502 -6.26 -20.69 -28.20
C PHE A 502 -5.99 -19.33 -28.85
N TYR A 503 -5.03 -19.27 -29.77
CA TYR A 503 -4.71 -18.02 -30.46
C TYR A 503 -5.84 -17.50 -31.35
N GLY A 504 -6.62 -18.40 -31.94
CA GLY A 504 -7.82 -18.03 -32.71
C GLY A 504 -8.85 -17.29 -31.86
N VAL A 505 -9.15 -17.82 -30.66
CA VAL A 505 -10.07 -17.17 -29.71
C VAL A 505 -9.50 -15.84 -29.21
N LEU A 506 -8.19 -15.77 -28.91
CA LEU A 506 -7.54 -14.51 -28.52
C LEU A 506 -7.59 -13.47 -29.66
N LEU A 507 -7.38 -13.87 -30.90
CA LEU A 507 -7.47 -12.96 -32.05
C LEU A 507 -8.88 -12.38 -32.19
N VAL A 508 -9.92 -13.21 -32.04
CA VAL A 508 -11.31 -12.73 -31.98
C VAL A 508 -11.49 -11.80 -30.79
N GLY A 509 -10.91 -12.13 -29.62
CA GLY A 509 -10.90 -11.28 -28.43
C GLY A 509 -10.26 -9.91 -28.67
N VAL A 510 -9.14 -9.84 -29.40
CA VAL A 510 -8.51 -8.57 -29.83
C VAL A 510 -9.45 -7.79 -30.73
N GLY A 511 -10.07 -8.43 -31.74
CA GLY A 511 -11.01 -7.79 -32.66
C GLY A 511 -12.21 -7.18 -31.93
N VAL A 512 -12.86 -7.97 -31.07
CA VAL A 512 -13.99 -7.51 -30.24
C VAL A 512 -13.54 -6.40 -29.29
N GLY A 513 -12.42 -6.58 -28.60
CA GLY A 513 -11.84 -5.59 -27.69
C GLY A 513 -11.51 -4.27 -28.40
N TRP A 514 -10.98 -4.34 -29.62
CA TRP A 514 -10.70 -3.16 -30.43
C TRP A 514 -11.97 -2.41 -30.83
N VAL A 515 -13.01 -3.12 -31.27
CA VAL A 515 -14.31 -2.50 -31.61
C VAL A 515 -14.91 -1.81 -30.38
N ILE A 516 -14.95 -2.50 -29.24
CA ILE A 516 -15.43 -1.94 -27.98
C ILE A 516 -14.59 -0.72 -27.60
N TYR A 517 -13.26 -0.81 -27.69
CA TYR A 517 -12.36 0.30 -27.39
C TYR A 517 -12.68 1.53 -28.26
N GLN A 518 -12.87 1.38 -29.55
CA GLN A 518 -13.20 2.51 -30.45
C GLN A 518 -14.57 3.11 -30.15
N MET A 519 -15.58 2.28 -29.86
CA MET A 519 -16.91 2.75 -29.48
C MET A 519 -16.86 3.57 -28.18
N VAL A 520 -16.19 3.04 -27.16
CA VAL A 520 -16.07 3.70 -25.85
C VAL A 520 -15.18 4.94 -25.94
N LEU A 521 -14.12 4.93 -26.75
CA LEU A 521 -13.27 6.08 -27.00
C LEU A 521 -14.06 7.26 -27.58
N ASN A 522 -14.88 6.99 -28.61
CA ASN A 522 -15.73 8.02 -29.22
C ASN A 522 -16.81 8.52 -28.24
N PHE A 523 -17.41 7.62 -27.46
CA PHE A 523 -18.35 7.97 -26.40
C PHE A 523 -17.69 8.87 -25.34
N ALA A 524 -16.52 8.48 -24.84
CA ALA A 524 -15.79 9.21 -23.82
C ALA A 524 -15.36 10.60 -24.30
N ALA A 525 -14.85 10.69 -25.54
CA ALA A 525 -14.46 11.96 -26.14
C ALA A 525 -15.65 12.92 -26.28
N GLY A 526 -16.75 12.45 -26.89
CA GLY A 526 -17.94 13.28 -27.06
C GLY A 526 -18.62 13.67 -25.75
N ARG A 527 -18.52 12.83 -24.72
CA ARG A 527 -19.00 13.17 -23.38
C ARG A 527 -18.11 14.21 -22.71
N ALA A 528 -16.80 14.07 -22.80
CA ALA A 528 -15.86 15.01 -22.20
C ALA A 528 -16.03 16.42 -22.76
N GLU A 529 -16.28 16.55 -24.06
CA GLU A 529 -16.54 17.84 -24.72
C GLU A 529 -17.88 18.46 -24.26
N ARG A 530 -18.92 17.65 -24.08
CA ARG A 530 -20.24 18.11 -23.62
C ARG A 530 -20.26 18.50 -22.14
N ASP A 531 -19.64 17.68 -21.29
CA ASP A 531 -19.68 17.83 -19.84
C ASP A 531 -18.39 18.48 -19.27
N ARG A 532 -17.63 19.22 -20.12
CA ARG A 532 -16.31 19.79 -19.78
C ARG A 532 -16.29 20.54 -18.45
N GLU A 533 -17.28 21.38 -18.21
CA GLU A 533 -17.35 22.20 -16.97
C GLU A 533 -17.54 21.34 -15.73
N LYS A 534 -18.39 20.31 -15.82
CA LYS A 534 -18.60 19.35 -14.71
C LYS A 534 -17.34 18.55 -14.41
N ILE A 535 -16.63 18.14 -15.47
CA ILE A 535 -15.37 17.38 -15.34
C ILE A 535 -14.30 18.28 -14.69
N ILE A 536 -14.13 19.51 -15.16
CA ILE A 536 -13.17 20.46 -14.61
C ILE A 536 -13.52 20.78 -13.15
N ALA A 537 -14.79 21.04 -12.84
CA ALA A 537 -15.23 21.31 -11.46
C ALA A 537 -14.94 20.11 -10.54
N ALA A 538 -15.22 18.87 -11.00
CA ALA A 538 -14.94 17.67 -10.22
C ALA A 538 -13.43 17.44 -10.00
N LEU A 539 -12.60 17.71 -11.02
CA LEU A 539 -11.13 17.57 -10.93
C LEU A 539 -10.45 18.68 -10.14
N SER A 540 -11.06 19.88 -10.12
CA SER A 540 -10.57 21.05 -9.37
C SER A 540 -11.02 21.04 -7.91
N ALA A 541 -11.97 20.17 -7.53
CA ALA A 541 -12.43 20.04 -6.17
C ALA A 541 -11.24 19.68 -5.25
N THR A 542 -10.75 20.66 -4.51
CA THR A 542 -9.75 20.42 -3.47
C THR A 542 -10.45 19.74 -2.31
N ALA A 543 -9.89 18.63 -1.86
CA ALA A 543 -10.29 18.07 -0.57
C ALA A 543 -10.13 19.18 0.46
N GLY A 544 -11.21 19.50 1.19
CA GLY A 544 -11.16 20.51 2.25
C GLY A 544 -10.04 20.20 3.26
N PRO A 545 -9.58 21.16 4.08
CA PRO A 545 -8.45 20.98 4.96
C PRO A 545 -8.59 19.85 5.98
N VAL A 546 -9.82 19.34 6.14
CA VAL A 546 -10.15 18.21 7.04
C VAL A 546 -10.25 16.88 6.28
N ALA A 547 -10.33 16.89 4.95
CA ALA A 547 -10.59 15.70 4.12
C ALA A 547 -9.39 15.21 3.32
N SER A 548 -8.19 15.67 3.63
CA SER A 548 -6.95 15.26 2.94
C SER A 548 -6.10 14.35 3.78
#